data_be962ca3d353358862c320784a4bbbb2
#
_entry.id   be962ca3d353358862c320784a4bbbb2
#
_cell.length_a   1.000
_cell.length_b   1.000
_cell.length_c   1.000
_cell.angle_alpha   90.00
_cell.angle_beta   90.00
_cell.angle_gamma   90.00
#
_symmetry.space_group_name_H-M   'P 1'
#
loop_
_entity.id
_entity.type
_entity.pdbx_description
1 polymer ?
#
loop_
_entity_poly.entity_id
_entity_poly.type
_entity_poly.pdbx_seq_one_letter_code
_entity_poly.pdbx_strand_id
1 'polypeptide(L)'
;MNNLNQYLDVNPEVAQALAEGKSVVALESTIISHGMPYPQNVETALKVEEIIRSNGAVPATIAILGGRLKAGLTKDEIEYLGKQGQAVTKASRRDLAVLVAKGADGATTVTTTMMIANMAGIKIFATGGIGGVHRGAETTMDVSADLEELGQTDVMVVCAGAKAILDLKLTLEYLETHGVPVLGYQTKELPAFYTRKSGLSVDYQVDTPEELAKIRKTQHDLGLKGGVLVTNPIPEEYSMDADAINAVIDRAIEEAKEKGIHGKETTPFLLAKVKEITGGDSLDANIQLVFNNAKLAAQTAVAYCKL
;
A
#
# COMPACT_ATOMS: atom_id res chain seq x y z
N MET A 1 -19.63 -22.67 1.29
CA MET A 1 -19.46 -21.33 0.68
C MET A 1 -19.55 -20.32 1.83
N ASN A 2 -18.46 -19.61 2.13
CA ASN A 2 -18.54 -18.54 3.12
C ASN A 2 -19.46 -17.46 2.57
N ASN A 3 -20.53 -17.14 3.28
CA ASN A 3 -21.47 -16.10 2.88
C ASN A 3 -20.86 -14.71 3.18
N LEU A 4 -19.87 -14.30 2.37
CA LEU A 4 -19.16 -13.01 2.53
C LEU A 4 -20.10 -11.82 2.37
N ASN A 5 -21.25 -11.97 1.70
CA ASN A 5 -22.23 -10.89 1.48
C ASN A 5 -22.78 -10.30 2.78
N GLN A 6 -22.73 -11.05 3.88
CA GLN A 6 -23.12 -10.51 5.19
C GLN A 6 -22.10 -9.53 5.78
N TYR A 7 -20.87 -9.46 5.25
CA TYR A 7 -19.78 -8.64 5.75
C TYR A 7 -19.19 -7.68 4.71
N LEU A 8 -19.25 -8.04 3.42
CA LEU A 8 -18.60 -7.33 2.32
C LEU A 8 -19.63 -6.58 1.47
N ASP A 9 -19.40 -5.30 1.30
CA ASP A 9 -20.10 -4.42 0.35
C ASP A 9 -19.15 -4.08 -0.79
N VAL A 10 -19.48 -4.48 -2.00
CA VAL A 10 -18.77 -4.10 -3.20
C VAL A 10 -19.56 -3.00 -3.91
N ASN A 11 -18.90 -1.88 -4.19
CA ASN A 11 -19.52 -0.78 -4.93
C ASN A 11 -20.09 -1.29 -6.26
N PRO A 12 -21.29 -0.86 -6.68
CA PRO A 12 -21.92 -1.35 -7.92
C PRO A 12 -21.02 -1.22 -9.17
N GLU A 13 -20.27 -0.11 -9.31
CA GLU A 13 -19.33 0.06 -10.42
C GLU A 13 -18.21 -0.98 -10.38
N VAL A 14 -17.64 -1.24 -9.20
CA VAL A 14 -16.60 -2.25 -8.99
C VAL A 14 -17.15 -3.64 -9.27
N ALA A 15 -18.33 -3.96 -8.74
CA ALA A 15 -18.99 -5.26 -8.95
C ALA A 15 -19.27 -5.52 -10.43
N GLN A 16 -19.78 -4.52 -11.14
CA GLN A 16 -20.03 -4.59 -12.58
C GLN A 16 -18.73 -4.79 -13.36
N ALA A 17 -17.68 -4.01 -13.03
CA ALA A 17 -16.39 -4.13 -13.69
C ALA A 17 -15.79 -5.53 -13.53
N LEU A 18 -15.83 -6.10 -12.32
CA LEU A 18 -15.36 -7.47 -12.06
C LEU A 18 -16.18 -8.52 -12.80
N ALA A 19 -17.52 -8.38 -12.83
CA ALA A 19 -18.40 -9.30 -13.54
C ALA A 19 -18.19 -9.28 -15.08
N GLU A 20 -17.81 -8.13 -15.62
CA GLU A 20 -17.51 -7.93 -17.04
C GLU A 20 -16.04 -8.25 -17.40
N GLY A 21 -15.22 -8.70 -16.43
CA GLY A 21 -13.78 -8.96 -16.63
C GLY A 21 -12.96 -7.70 -16.90
N LYS A 22 -13.45 -6.53 -16.46
CA LYS A 22 -12.76 -5.24 -16.59
C LYS A 22 -11.74 -5.04 -15.46
N SER A 23 -10.81 -4.16 -15.73
CA SER A 23 -9.68 -3.86 -14.84
C SER A 23 -10.13 -3.11 -13.60
N VAL A 24 -9.78 -3.62 -12.42
CA VAL A 24 -10.01 -2.98 -11.12
C VAL A 24 -8.70 -2.89 -10.35
N VAL A 25 -8.46 -1.75 -9.68
CA VAL A 25 -7.31 -1.53 -8.81
C VAL A 25 -7.78 -1.15 -7.42
N ALA A 26 -7.35 -1.91 -6.41
CA ALA A 26 -7.58 -1.60 -5.00
C ALA A 26 -6.68 -0.44 -4.53
N LEU A 27 -7.19 0.33 -3.58
CA LEU A 27 -6.48 1.42 -2.88
C LEU A 27 -6.70 1.31 -1.38
N GLU A 28 -5.67 1.59 -0.58
CA GLU A 28 -5.80 1.63 0.88
C GLU A 28 -6.45 2.93 1.38
N SER A 29 -6.91 2.93 2.62
CA SER A 29 -7.46 4.14 3.25
C SER A 29 -6.63 4.69 4.42
N THR A 30 -5.56 4.00 4.84
CA THR A 30 -4.65 4.55 5.85
C THR A 30 -4.02 5.87 5.41
N ILE A 31 -3.71 6.03 4.11
CA ILE A 31 -3.21 7.28 3.55
C ILE A 31 -4.21 8.44 3.74
N ILE A 32 -5.50 8.15 3.75
CA ILE A 32 -6.56 9.14 3.95
C ILE A 32 -6.64 9.56 5.41
N SER A 33 -6.71 8.58 6.34
CA SER A 33 -6.99 8.87 7.75
C SER A 33 -5.73 9.13 8.59
N HIS A 34 -4.58 8.58 8.19
CA HIS A 34 -3.33 8.63 8.99
C HIS A 34 -2.11 9.14 8.23
N GLY A 35 -2.22 9.39 6.92
CA GLY A 35 -1.08 9.75 6.09
C GLY A 35 -0.92 11.25 5.85
N MET A 36 -2.03 11.99 5.81
CA MET A 36 -2.04 13.40 5.43
C MET A 36 -3.11 14.18 6.20
N PRO A 37 -2.94 15.51 6.39
CA PRO A 37 -3.97 16.35 6.98
C PRO A 37 -5.14 16.57 6.01
N TYR A 38 -6.32 16.84 6.57
CA TYR A 38 -7.48 17.33 5.81
C TYR A 38 -7.24 18.81 5.41
N PRO A 39 -7.61 19.25 4.20
CA PRO A 39 -8.33 18.52 3.14
C PRO A 39 -7.43 17.77 2.15
N GLN A 40 -6.09 17.91 2.24
CA GLN A 40 -5.12 17.36 1.30
C GLN A 40 -5.23 15.83 1.16
N ASN A 41 -5.59 15.12 2.23
CA ASN A 41 -5.82 13.67 2.21
C ASN A 41 -6.94 13.25 1.27
N VAL A 42 -8.07 13.97 1.27
CA VAL A 42 -9.21 13.73 0.38
C VAL A 42 -8.87 14.09 -1.06
N GLU A 43 -8.27 15.24 -1.28
CA GLU A 43 -7.83 15.69 -2.61
C GLU A 43 -6.87 14.68 -3.25
N THR A 44 -5.91 14.19 -2.47
CA THR A 44 -4.96 13.18 -2.94
C THR A 44 -5.66 11.86 -3.27
N ALA A 45 -6.55 11.37 -2.40
CA ALA A 45 -7.28 10.12 -2.63
C ALA A 45 -8.13 10.19 -3.90
N LEU A 46 -8.88 11.27 -4.10
CA LEU A 46 -9.68 11.47 -5.31
C LEU A 46 -8.81 11.60 -6.57
N LYS A 47 -7.64 12.23 -6.47
CA LYS A 47 -6.69 12.33 -7.58
C LYS A 47 -6.09 10.98 -7.95
N VAL A 48 -5.80 10.12 -6.98
CA VAL A 48 -5.36 8.74 -7.21
C VAL A 48 -6.42 7.96 -7.98
N GLU A 49 -7.69 8.05 -7.58
CA GLU A 49 -8.80 7.42 -8.31
C GLU A 49 -8.92 7.95 -9.74
N GLU A 50 -8.78 9.26 -9.95
CA GLU A 50 -8.78 9.87 -11.29
C GLU A 50 -7.64 9.33 -12.18
N ILE A 51 -6.44 9.16 -11.62
CA ILE A 51 -5.29 8.59 -12.34
C ILE A 51 -5.59 7.16 -12.77
N ILE A 52 -6.17 6.34 -11.90
CA ILE A 52 -6.56 4.96 -12.24
C ILE A 52 -7.58 4.97 -13.38
N ARG A 53 -8.62 5.79 -13.30
CA ARG A 53 -9.66 5.92 -14.34
C ARG A 53 -9.08 6.37 -15.67
N SER A 54 -8.21 7.39 -15.66
CA SER A 54 -7.57 7.90 -16.89
C SER A 54 -6.62 6.89 -17.56
N ASN A 55 -6.21 5.85 -16.82
CA ASN A 55 -5.39 4.73 -17.34
C ASN A 55 -6.24 3.47 -17.62
N GLY A 56 -7.57 3.58 -17.67
CA GLY A 56 -8.46 2.53 -18.16
C GLY A 56 -8.89 1.48 -17.14
N ALA A 57 -8.70 1.71 -15.85
CA ALA A 57 -9.13 0.82 -14.78
C ALA A 57 -10.16 1.49 -13.86
N VAL A 58 -10.93 0.70 -13.12
CA VAL A 58 -11.86 1.16 -12.09
C VAL A 58 -11.14 1.18 -10.74
N PRO A 59 -11.09 2.30 -10.02
CA PRO A 59 -10.54 2.35 -8.68
C PRO A 59 -11.50 1.74 -7.66
N ALA A 60 -10.95 1.07 -6.66
CA ALA A 60 -11.69 0.53 -5.52
C ALA A 60 -10.97 0.90 -4.22
N THR A 61 -11.24 2.09 -3.69
CA THR A 61 -10.74 2.48 -2.37
C THR A 61 -11.41 1.61 -1.30
N ILE A 62 -10.62 1.03 -0.41
CA ILE A 62 -11.04 0.01 0.57
C ILE A 62 -10.99 0.58 1.98
N ALA A 63 -12.03 0.33 2.76
CA ALA A 63 -12.12 0.67 4.18
C ALA A 63 -13.08 -0.26 4.93
N ILE A 64 -13.19 -0.07 6.23
CA ILE A 64 -14.24 -0.66 7.07
C ILE A 64 -15.10 0.50 7.57
N LEU A 65 -16.40 0.49 7.27
CA LEU A 65 -17.33 1.53 7.72
C LEU A 65 -18.56 0.89 8.39
N GLY A 66 -18.83 1.28 9.63
CA GLY A 66 -19.92 0.70 10.41
C GLY A 66 -19.81 -0.82 10.55
N GLY A 67 -18.60 -1.37 10.59
CA GLY A 67 -18.34 -2.81 10.62
C GLY A 67 -18.53 -3.53 9.28
N ARG A 68 -18.79 -2.80 8.18
CA ARG A 68 -18.88 -3.35 6.83
C ARG A 68 -17.54 -3.23 6.11
N LEU A 69 -17.07 -4.32 5.54
CA LEU A 69 -15.91 -4.32 4.64
C LEU A 69 -16.34 -3.68 3.33
N LYS A 70 -15.73 -2.60 2.93
CA LYS A 70 -16.09 -1.84 1.73
C LYS A 70 -15.03 -2.02 0.64
N ALA A 71 -15.42 -2.43 -0.55
CA ALA A 71 -14.58 -2.44 -1.75
C ALA A 71 -15.14 -1.44 -2.77
N GLY A 72 -14.52 -0.27 -2.86
CA GLY A 72 -14.98 0.87 -3.63
C GLY A 72 -15.80 1.83 -2.76
N LEU A 73 -15.13 2.83 -2.17
CA LEU A 73 -15.80 3.90 -1.44
C LEU A 73 -16.46 4.89 -2.38
N THR A 74 -17.55 5.50 -1.93
CA THR A 74 -18.12 6.71 -2.55
C THR A 74 -17.27 7.93 -2.18
N LYS A 75 -17.44 9.04 -2.91
CA LYS A 75 -16.78 10.30 -2.58
C LYS A 75 -17.12 10.80 -1.18
N ASP A 76 -18.38 10.62 -0.75
CA ASP A 76 -18.84 11.01 0.58
C ASP A 76 -18.19 10.17 1.68
N GLU A 77 -17.99 8.86 1.43
CA GLU A 77 -17.27 7.96 2.35
C GLU A 77 -15.77 8.31 2.44
N ILE A 78 -15.13 8.69 1.32
CA ILE A 78 -13.74 9.21 1.31
C ILE A 78 -13.65 10.52 2.09
N GLU A 79 -14.58 11.44 1.87
CA GLU A 79 -14.67 12.72 2.58
C GLU A 79 -14.88 12.52 4.08
N TYR A 80 -15.76 11.57 4.45
CA TYR A 80 -15.99 11.17 5.85
C TYR A 80 -14.69 10.69 6.51
N LEU A 81 -13.99 9.73 5.89
CA LEU A 81 -12.73 9.21 6.43
C LEU A 81 -11.65 10.30 6.55
N GLY A 82 -11.59 11.20 5.56
CA GLY A 82 -10.65 12.32 5.57
C GLY A 82 -10.89 13.28 6.74
N LYS A 83 -12.15 13.61 7.02
CA LYS A 83 -12.53 14.46 8.15
C LYS A 83 -12.33 13.81 9.50
N GLN A 84 -12.64 12.52 9.63
CA GLN A 84 -12.43 11.78 10.87
C GLN A 84 -10.93 11.60 11.18
N GLY A 85 -10.09 11.49 10.15
CA GLY A 85 -8.64 11.41 10.31
C GLY A 85 -8.23 10.33 11.30
N GLN A 86 -7.35 10.67 12.23
CA GLN A 86 -6.79 9.73 13.23
C GLN A 86 -7.81 9.18 14.24
N ALA A 87 -9.03 9.68 14.29
CA ALA A 87 -10.11 9.11 15.11
C ALA A 87 -10.56 7.74 14.57
N VAL A 88 -10.37 7.48 13.26
CA VAL A 88 -10.64 6.17 12.66
C VAL A 88 -9.52 5.20 13.02
N THR A 89 -9.88 3.98 13.43
CA THR A 89 -8.89 2.95 13.78
C THR A 89 -8.01 2.59 12.59
N LYS A 90 -6.68 2.65 12.75
CA LYS A 90 -5.75 2.07 11.79
C LYS A 90 -5.87 0.55 11.87
N ALA A 91 -6.50 -0.05 10.87
CA ALA A 91 -6.88 -1.46 10.86
C ALA A 91 -5.83 -2.34 10.19
N SER A 92 -5.31 -3.32 10.93
CA SER A 92 -4.48 -4.41 10.42
C SER A 92 -5.23 -5.75 10.55
N ARG A 93 -4.61 -6.86 10.18
CA ARG A 93 -5.22 -8.19 10.22
C ARG A 93 -5.92 -8.49 11.54
N ARG A 94 -5.27 -8.21 12.67
CA ARG A 94 -5.81 -8.49 14.01
C ARG A 94 -7.06 -7.67 14.35
N ASP A 95 -7.25 -6.52 13.70
CA ASP A 95 -8.34 -5.60 14.00
C ASP A 95 -9.60 -5.93 13.19
N LEU A 96 -9.48 -6.64 12.05
CA LEU A 96 -10.53 -6.83 11.07
C LEU A 96 -11.82 -7.42 11.68
N ALA A 97 -11.72 -8.59 12.32
CA ALA A 97 -12.87 -9.27 12.90
C ALA A 97 -13.46 -8.48 14.09
N VAL A 98 -12.60 -7.79 14.85
CA VAL A 98 -13.02 -6.98 16.00
C VAL A 98 -13.83 -5.77 15.54
N LEU A 99 -13.36 -5.04 14.52
CA LEU A 99 -14.06 -3.87 13.99
C LEU A 99 -15.40 -4.26 13.36
N VAL A 100 -15.43 -5.36 12.60
CA VAL A 100 -16.66 -5.89 12.00
C VAL A 100 -17.67 -6.25 13.10
N ALA A 101 -17.25 -7.00 14.11
CA ALA A 101 -18.15 -7.43 15.21
C ALA A 101 -18.67 -6.27 16.06
N LYS A 102 -17.89 -5.19 16.19
CA LYS A 102 -18.27 -3.99 16.94
C LYS A 102 -19.04 -2.95 16.12
N GLY A 103 -19.23 -3.15 14.82
CA GLY A 103 -19.84 -2.13 13.96
C GLY A 103 -18.99 -0.85 13.87
N ALA A 104 -17.65 -0.96 13.96
CA ALA A 104 -16.75 0.17 14.05
C ALA A 104 -16.07 0.49 12.71
N ASP A 105 -15.49 1.70 12.62
CA ASP A 105 -14.76 2.16 11.44
C ASP A 105 -13.29 1.79 11.51
N GLY A 106 -12.70 1.51 10.34
CA GLY A 106 -11.29 1.20 10.18
C GLY A 106 -10.74 1.71 8.84
N ALA A 107 -9.63 2.43 8.93
CA ALA A 107 -8.79 2.75 7.78
C ALA A 107 -7.83 1.58 7.52
N THR A 108 -7.90 1.00 6.33
CA THR A 108 -7.18 -0.23 5.99
C THR A 108 -5.71 0.03 5.67
N THR A 109 -4.83 -0.74 6.32
CA THR A 109 -3.40 -0.85 5.97
C THR A 109 -3.24 -1.69 4.70
N VAL A 110 -2.00 -1.85 4.22
CA VAL A 110 -1.69 -2.79 3.11
C VAL A 110 -2.28 -4.17 3.40
N THR A 111 -2.06 -4.69 4.60
CA THR A 111 -2.60 -5.99 5.05
C THR A 111 -4.10 -6.12 4.83
N THR A 112 -4.89 -5.28 5.48
CA THR A 112 -6.36 -5.38 5.40
C THR A 112 -6.91 -5.00 4.05
N THR A 113 -6.23 -4.13 3.30
CA THR A 113 -6.57 -3.82 1.91
C THR A 113 -6.40 -5.05 1.02
N MET A 114 -5.28 -5.77 1.13
CA MET A 114 -5.06 -7.03 0.40
C MET A 114 -6.14 -8.07 0.72
N MET A 115 -6.47 -8.25 2.02
CA MET A 115 -7.51 -9.21 2.45
C MET A 115 -8.86 -8.89 1.83
N ILE A 116 -9.31 -7.63 1.92
CA ILE A 116 -10.63 -7.21 1.40
C ILE A 116 -10.63 -7.21 -0.13
N ALA A 117 -9.55 -6.77 -0.78
CA ALA A 117 -9.39 -6.85 -2.23
C ALA A 117 -9.53 -8.29 -2.73
N ASN A 118 -8.84 -9.24 -2.10
CA ASN A 118 -8.93 -10.66 -2.46
C ASN A 118 -10.34 -11.23 -2.22
N MET A 119 -11.01 -10.86 -1.12
CA MET A 119 -12.41 -11.24 -0.86
C MET A 119 -13.36 -10.70 -1.95
N ALA A 120 -13.09 -9.50 -2.47
CA ALA A 120 -13.87 -8.89 -3.56
C ALA A 120 -13.49 -9.42 -4.96
N GLY A 121 -12.39 -10.19 -5.09
CA GLY A 121 -11.90 -10.69 -6.38
C GLY A 121 -10.93 -9.75 -7.09
N ILE A 122 -10.49 -8.67 -6.45
CA ILE A 122 -9.54 -7.70 -7.02
C ILE A 122 -8.12 -8.24 -6.89
N LYS A 123 -7.35 -8.21 -7.98
CA LYS A 123 -6.04 -8.85 -8.09
C LYS A 123 -4.85 -7.90 -8.02
N ILE A 124 -5.07 -6.60 -8.18
CA ILE A 124 -4.01 -5.58 -8.23
C ILE A 124 -4.35 -4.45 -7.26
N PHE A 125 -3.38 -4.04 -6.49
CA PHE A 125 -3.47 -3.01 -5.47
C PHE A 125 -2.31 -2.01 -5.62
N ALA A 126 -2.62 -0.72 -5.55
CA ALA A 126 -1.64 0.37 -5.55
C ALA A 126 -1.55 1.05 -4.20
N THR A 127 -0.34 1.25 -3.70
CA THR A 127 -0.06 1.98 -2.46
C THR A 127 1.21 2.82 -2.59
N GLY A 128 1.49 3.68 -1.63
CA GLY A 128 2.75 4.43 -1.57
C GLY A 128 3.92 3.52 -1.26
N GLY A 129 3.83 2.75 -0.19
CA GLY A 129 4.86 1.83 0.24
C GLY A 129 4.35 0.88 1.32
N ILE A 130 4.93 -0.30 1.37
CA ILE A 130 4.57 -1.31 2.37
C ILE A 130 5.21 -1.03 3.73
N GLY A 131 4.68 -1.65 4.78
CA GLY A 131 5.39 -1.88 6.02
C GLY A 131 6.50 -2.90 5.84
N GLY A 132 7.34 -3.04 6.83
CA GLY A 132 8.49 -3.94 6.78
C GLY A 132 9.01 -4.26 8.16
N VAL A 133 10.26 -4.67 8.24
CA VAL A 133 10.99 -4.89 9.49
C VAL A 133 11.43 -3.53 10.02
N HIS A 134 11.06 -3.19 11.26
CA HIS A 134 11.52 -1.94 11.88
C HIS A 134 12.99 -2.04 12.29
N ARG A 135 13.71 -0.90 12.28
CA ARG A 135 15.09 -0.84 12.75
C ARG A 135 15.14 -1.22 14.23
N GLY A 136 16.00 -2.17 14.59
CA GLY A 136 16.06 -2.74 15.94
C GLY A 136 15.07 -3.89 16.19
N ALA A 137 14.45 -4.42 15.15
CA ALA A 137 13.50 -5.53 15.25
C ALA A 137 14.13 -6.83 15.80
N GLU A 138 15.43 -6.97 15.71
CA GLU A 138 16.19 -8.09 16.32
C GLU A 138 16.02 -8.16 17.85
N THR A 139 15.62 -7.05 18.48
CA THR A 139 15.34 -7.01 19.92
C THR A 139 13.87 -6.76 20.24
N THR A 140 13.14 -6.05 19.36
CA THR A 140 11.74 -5.65 19.59
C THR A 140 10.73 -6.56 18.95
N MET A 141 11.13 -7.35 17.95
CA MET A 141 10.26 -8.14 17.08
C MET A 141 9.19 -7.30 16.36
N ASP A 142 9.46 -5.98 16.17
CA ASP A 142 8.52 -5.08 15.48
C ASP A 142 8.62 -5.27 13.97
N VAL A 143 7.79 -6.18 13.47
CA VAL A 143 7.65 -6.54 12.06
C VAL A 143 6.22 -6.29 11.62
N SER A 144 6.07 -5.63 10.48
CA SER A 144 4.75 -5.31 9.93
C SER A 144 4.00 -6.57 9.47
N ALA A 145 2.71 -6.63 9.80
CA ALA A 145 1.81 -7.67 9.29
C ALA A 145 1.66 -7.63 7.75
N ASP A 146 2.08 -6.57 7.10
CA ASP A 146 2.06 -6.46 5.63
C ASP A 146 2.92 -7.54 4.99
N LEU A 147 4.05 -7.90 5.61
CA LEU A 147 4.97 -8.92 5.10
C LEU A 147 4.34 -10.32 5.18
N GLU A 148 3.67 -10.64 6.28
CA GLU A 148 2.91 -11.88 6.43
C GLU A 148 1.77 -11.98 5.40
N GLU A 149 1.05 -10.88 5.17
CA GLU A 149 -0.06 -10.86 4.23
C GLU A 149 0.41 -11.03 2.79
N LEU A 150 1.53 -10.42 2.43
CA LEU A 150 2.16 -10.63 1.12
C LEU A 150 2.49 -12.11 0.88
N GLY A 151 2.90 -12.86 1.91
CA GLY A 151 3.19 -14.28 1.80
C GLY A 151 1.97 -15.19 1.63
N GLN A 152 0.73 -14.72 1.87
CA GLN A 152 -0.44 -15.60 1.91
C GLN A 152 -1.65 -15.15 1.10
N THR A 153 -1.72 -13.88 0.69
CA THR A 153 -2.89 -13.31 0.00
C THR A 153 -2.58 -13.01 -1.45
N ASP A 154 -3.41 -13.54 -2.34
CA ASP A 154 -3.28 -13.58 -3.80
C ASP A 154 -3.60 -12.21 -4.46
N VAL A 155 -2.79 -11.19 -4.14
CA VAL A 155 -2.90 -9.81 -4.68
C VAL A 155 -1.51 -9.29 -5.02
N MET A 156 -1.32 -8.76 -6.23
CA MET A 156 -0.11 -8.02 -6.60
C MET A 156 -0.16 -6.60 -6.03
N VAL A 157 0.90 -6.20 -5.33
CA VAL A 157 1.02 -4.89 -4.72
C VAL A 157 2.06 -4.05 -5.46
N VAL A 158 1.63 -2.91 -6.00
CA VAL A 158 2.49 -1.92 -6.67
C VAL A 158 2.77 -0.77 -5.72
N CYS A 159 4.05 -0.53 -5.41
CA CYS A 159 4.47 0.47 -4.42
C CYS A 159 5.87 1.02 -4.75
N ALA A 160 6.35 2.00 -4.01
CA ALA A 160 7.73 2.51 -4.12
C ALA A 160 8.72 1.76 -3.19
N GLY A 161 8.45 0.49 -2.91
CA GLY A 161 9.20 -0.33 -1.96
C GLY A 161 8.66 -0.23 -0.53
N ALA A 162 9.43 -0.70 0.44
CA ALA A 162 9.12 -0.48 1.84
C ALA A 162 9.40 0.98 2.25
N LYS A 163 8.65 1.49 3.23
CA LYS A 163 8.84 2.87 3.72
C LYS A 163 10.28 3.08 4.20
N ALA A 164 10.90 4.20 3.83
CA ALA A 164 12.31 4.51 4.07
C ALA A 164 12.74 4.48 5.56
N ILE A 165 11.78 4.59 6.48
CA ILE A 165 12.00 4.50 7.93
C ILE A 165 12.32 3.09 8.44
N LEU A 166 12.19 2.08 7.59
CA LEU A 166 12.31 0.66 7.90
C LEU A 166 13.73 0.13 7.61
N ASP A 167 14.03 -1.07 8.08
CA ASP A 167 15.21 -1.82 7.67
C ASP A 167 14.91 -2.56 6.37
N LEU A 168 15.39 -2.00 5.26
CA LEU A 168 15.11 -2.51 3.93
C LEU A 168 15.77 -3.87 3.69
N LYS A 169 16.96 -4.10 4.25
CA LYS A 169 17.69 -5.36 4.09
C LYS A 169 16.95 -6.49 4.80
N LEU A 170 16.63 -6.32 6.07
CA LEU A 170 15.87 -7.33 6.83
C LEU A 170 14.45 -7.52 6.25
N THR A 171 13.87 -6.49 5.64
CA THR A 171 12.57 -6.60 4.96
C THR A 171 12.66 -7.52 3.74
N LEU A 172 13.73 -7.42 2.93
CA LEU A 172 13.95 -8.33 1.79
C LEU A 172 14.15 -9.77 2.24
N GLU A 173 14.98 -10.02 3.27
CA GLU A 173 15.21 -11.35 3.83
C GLU A 173 13.91 -11.99 4.35
N TYR A 174 13.05 -11.16 4.96
CA TYR A 174 11.76 -11.63 5.46
C TYR A 174 10.82 -12.03 4.30
N LEU A 175 10.75 -11.20 3.25
CA LEU A 175 9.95 -11.47 2.06
C LEU A 175 10.42 -12.72 1.32
N GLU A 176 11.76 -12.94 1.20
CA GLU A 176 12.34 -14.15 0.63
C GLU A 176 11.89 -15.39 1.38
N THR A 177 12.01 -15.38 2.73
CA THR A 177 11.58 -16.49 3.59
C THR A 177 10.10 -16.86 3.38
N HIS A 178 9.26 -15.87 3.09
CA HIS A 178 7.82 -16.08 2.84
C HIS A 178 7.50 -16.34 1.36
N GLY A 179 8.49 -16.48 0.51
CA GLY A 179 8.33 -16.79 -0.91
C GLY A 179 7.67 -15.68 -1.73
N VAL A 180 7.80 -14.42 -1.29
CA VAL A 180 7.23 -13.25 -1.98
C VAL A 180 8.24 -12.75 -3.02
N PRO A 181 7.95 -12.85 -4.33
CA PRO A 181 8.82 -12.27 -5.35
C PRO A 181 8.80 -10.73 -5.26
N VAL A 182 10.01 -10.14 -5.25
CA VAL A 182 10.21 -8.68 -5.25
C VAL A 182 10.71 -8.28 -6.63
N LEU A 183 9.84 -7.59 -7.38
CA LEU A 183 10.11 -7.18 -8.77
C LEU A 183 10.45 -5.69 -8.81
N GLY A 184 11.52 -5.33 -9.50
CA GLY A 184 11.86 -3.94 -9.79
C GLY A 184 11.31 -3.50 -11.14
N TYR A 185 10.39 -2.53 -11.17
CA TYR A 185 9.90 -2.00 -12.42
C TYR A 185 10.92 -1.04 -13.02
N GLN A 186 11.50 -1.45 -14.15
CA GLN A 186 12.58 -0.74 -14.87
C GLN A 186 13.80 -0.42 -13.99
N THR A 187 14.07 -1.26 -12.99
CA THR A 187 15.21 -1.13 -12.09
C THR A 187 15.70 -2.49 -11.60
N LYS A 188 17.01 -2.60 -11.41
CA LYS A 188 17.66 -3.76 -10.74
C LYS A 188 17.90 -3.52 -9.25
N GLU A 189 17.62 -2.31 -8.80
CA GLU A 189 17.86 -1.89 -7.42
C GLU A 189 16.53 -1.60 -6.74
N LEU A 190 16.40 -2.02 -5.46
CA LEU A 190 15.23 -1.74 -4.65
C LEU A 190 15.10 -0.22 -4.44
N PRO A 191 14.00 0.42 -4.82
CA PRO A 191 13.77 1.82 -4.46
C PRO A 191 13.49 1.94 -2.95
N ALA A 192 13.95 3.04 -2.36
CA ALA A 192 13.84 3.33 -0.94
C ALA A 192 12.79 4.41 -0.65
N PHE A 193 11.59 4.28 -1.21
CA PHE A 193 10.46 5.17 -1.02
C PHE A 193 10.71 6.59 -1.53
N TYR A 194 11.43 7.44 -0.75
CA TYR A 194 11.78 8.80 -1.14
C TYR A 194 12.92 8.90 -2.14
N THR A 195 13.65 7.82 -2.33
CA THR A 195 14.80 7.77 -3.24
C THR A 195 14.68 6.59 -4.21
N ARG A 196 15.25 6.75 -5.38
CA ARG A 196 15.22 5.73 -6.44
C ARG A 196 16.12 4.52 -6.13
N LYS A 197 17.07 4.69 -5.20
CA LYS A 197 18.13 3.72 -4.90
C LYS A 197 18.26 3.49 -3.41
N SER A 198 18.58 2.25 -3.03
CA SER A 198 18.85 1.84 -1.65
C SER A 198 20.22 1.18 -1.45
N GLY A 199 20.93 0.87 -2.54
CA GLY A 199 22.10 0.01 -2.52
C GLY A 199 21.80 -1.50 -2.45
N LEU A 200 20.51 -1.90 -2.47
CA LEU A 200 20.08 -3.30 -2.41
C LEU A 200 19.49 -3.71 -3.76
N SER A 201 19.79 -4.95 -4.19
CA SER A 201 19.24 -5.51 -5.43
C SER A 201 17.82 -6.03 -5.21
N VAL A 202 17.02 -6.04 -6.28
CA VAL A 202 15.78 -6.83 -6.39
C VAL A 202 16.08 -8.16 -7.08
N ASP A 203 15.19 -9.15 -6.91
CA ASP A 203 15.36 -10.47 -7.51
C ASP A 203 15.28 -10.41 -9.03
N TYR A 204 14.30 -9.69 -9.57
CA TYR A 204 14.03 -9.60 -10.99
C TYR A 204 13.66 -8.17 -11.41
N GLN A 205 14.26 -7.71 -12.51
CA GLN A 205 13.78 -6.52 -13.22
C GLN A 205 12.68 -6.91 -14.19
N VAL A 206 11.66 -6.07 -14.27
CA VAL A 206 10.52 -6.17 -15.20
C VAL A 206 10.34 -4.82 -15.87
N ASP A 207 10.13 -4.79 -17.18
CA ASP A 207 10.20 -3.55 -17.96
C ASP A 207 8.83 -3.06 -18.47
N THR A 208 7.80 -3.93 -18.47
CA THR A 208 6.48 -3.61 -19.03
C THR A 208 5.33 -4.04 -18.11
N PRO A 209 4.18 -3.34 -18.16
CA PRO A 209 2.96 -3.78 -17.44
C PRO A 209 2.44 -5.15 -17.91
N GLU A 210 2.66 -5.50 -19.18
CA GLU A 210 2.28 -6.79 -19.76
C GLU A 210 3.09 -7.93 -19.15
N GLU A 211 4.37 -7.71 -18.87
CA GLU A 211 5.23 -8.68 -18.19
C GLU A 211 4.80 -8.89 -16.74
N LEU A 212 4.49 -7.81 -16.02
CA LEU A 212 3.91 -7.88 -14.66
C LEU A 212 2.60 -8.67 -14.67
N ALA A 213 1.70 -8.38 -15.60
CA ALA A 213 0.43 -9.07 -15.77
C ALA A 213 0.63 -10.56 -16.03
N LYS A 214 1.58 -10.93 -16.90
CA LYS A 214 1.91 -12.32 -17.21
C LYS A 214 2.48 -13.07 -15.98
N ILE A 215 3.37 -12.45 -15.23
CA ILE A 215 3.91 -13.02 -13.98
C ILE A 215 2.77 -13.30 -13.00
N ARG A 216 1.89 -12.31 -12.80
CA ARG A 216 0.73 -12.43 -11.92
C ARG A 216 -0.21 -13.57 -12.36
N LYS A 217 -0.50 -13.64 -13.66
CA LYS A 217 -1.35 -14.69 -14.23
C LYS A 217 -0.72 -16.09 -14.05
N THR A 218 0.59 -16.20 -14.33
CA THR A 218 1.33 -17.46 -14.19
C THR A 218 1.33 -17.95 -12.74
N GLN A 219 1.55 -17.07 -11.77
CA GLN A 219 1.50 -17.41 -10.35
C GLN A 219 0.11 -17.98 -9.97
N HIS A 220 -0.95 -17.32 -10.43
CA HIS A 220 -2.33 -17.77 -10.21
C HIS A 220 -2.60 -19.14 -10.84
N ASP A 221 -2.20 -19.34 -12.10
CA ASP A 221 -2.42 -20.58 -12.85
C ASP A 221 -1.66 -21.78 -12.23
N LEU A 222 -0.50 -21.52 -11.64
CA LEU A 222 0.28 -22.51 -10.90
C LEU A 222 -0.31 -22.82 -9.52
N GLY A 223 -1.34 -22.10 -9.07
CA GLY A 223 -1.96 -22.26 -7.75
C GLY A 223 -1.03 -21.82 -6.59
N LEU A 224 -0.02 -21.01 -6.87
CA LEU A 224 0.88 -20.48 -5.85
C LEU A 224 0.13 -19.45 -5.00
N LYS A 225 0.23 -19.62 -3.70
CA LYS A 225 -0.36 -18.69 -2.72
C LYS A 225 0.57 -17.48 -2.54
N GLY A 226 0.02 -16.41 -1.99
CA GLY A 226 0.74 -15.19 -1.71
C GLY A 226 0.66 -14.17 -2.85
N GLY A 227 1.16 -12.98 -2.56
CA GLY A 227 1.19 -11.86 -3.48
C GLY A 227 2.50 -11.75 -4.25
N VAL A 228 2.58 -10.71 -5.05
CA VAL A 228 3.79 -10.25 -5.74
C VAL A 228 4.03 -8.80 -5.33
N LEU A 229 5.23 -8.48 -4.92
CA LEU A 229 5.61 -7.10 -4.63
C LEU A 229 6.29 -6.47 -5.86
N VAL A 230 5.68 -5.44 -6.41
CA VAL A 230 6.24 -4.64 -7.51
C VAL A 230 6.76 -3.34 -6.93
N THR A 231 8.05 -3.10 -7.06
CA THR A 231 8.70 -1.88 -6.58
C THR A 231 8.96 -0.94 -7.76
N ASN A 232 8.27 0.20 -7.75
CA ASN A 232 8.28 1.20 -8.80
C ASN A 232 8.98 2.46 -8.28
N PRO A 233 10.17 2.81 -8.77
CA PRO A 233 10.90 3.98 -8.28
C PRO A 233 10.10 5.27 -8.41
N ILE A 234 10.21 6.12 -7.40
CA ILE A 234 9.68 7.50 -7.47
C ILE A 234 10.17 8.19 -8.75
N PRO A 235 9.36 9.02 -9.44
CA PRO A 235 9.83 9.80 -10.58
C PRO A 235 11.08 10.63 -10.22
N GLU A 236 12.01 10.74 -11.16
CA GLU A 236 13.36 11.31 -10.88
C GLU A 236 13.30 12.74 -10.37
N GLU A 237 12.40 13.54 -10.91
CA GLU A 237 12.19 14.94 -10.51
C GLU A 237 11.68 15.13 -9.07
N TYR A 238 11.16 14.08 -8.45
CA TYR A 238 10.67 14.08 -7.06
C TYR A 238 11.53 13.24 -6.13
N SER A 239 12.60 12.62 -6.65
CA SER A 239 13.52 11.84 -5.84
C SER A 239 14.33 12.74 -4.93
N MET A 240 14.33 12.44 -3.63
CA MET A 240 15.12 13.19 -2.64
C MET A 240 16.59 12.75 -2.66
N ASP A 241 17.47 13.60 -2.15
CA ASP A 241 18.86 13.22 -1.88
C ASP A 241 18.92 12.12 -0.81
N ALA A 242 19.63 11.03 -1.10
CA ALA A 242 19.65 9.86 -0.24
C ALA A 242 20.32 10.11 1.12
N ASP A 243 21.43 10.83 1.13
CA ASP A 243 22.19 11.10 2.37
C ASP A 243 21.41 12.07 3.24
N ALA A 244 20.85 13.12 2.64
CA ALA A 244 20.05 14.10 3.35
C ALA A 244 18.80 13.48 3.99
N ILE A 245 18.03 12.67 3.23
CA ILE A 245 16.80 12.06 3.77
C ILE A 245 17.09 10.98 4.81
N ASN A 246 18.17 10.20 4.66
CA ASN A 246 18.57 9.23 5.66
C ASN A 246 18.96 9.89 6.99
N ALA A 247 19.71 10.99 6.97
CA ALA A 247 20.02 11.75 8.18
C ALA A 247 18.77 12.29 8.90
N VAL A 248 17.75 12.71 8.13
CA VAL A 248 16.47 13.15 8.67
C VAL A 248 15.72 11.98 9.32
N ILE A 249 15.70 10.82 8.67
CA ILE A 249 15.06 9.61 9.18
C ILE A 249 15.72 9.14 10.46
N ASP A 250 17.05 9.09 10.51
CA ASP A 250 17.80 8.68 11.70
C ASP A 250 17.46 9.57 12.90
N ARG A 251 17.43 10.88 12.70
CA ARG A 251 17.00 11.84 13.73
C ARG A 251 15.57 11.61 14.19
N ALA A 252 14.65 11.34 13.26
CA ALA A 252 13.25 11.07 13.61
C ALA A 252 13.10 9.76 14.43
N ILE A 253 13.89 8.74 14.12
CA ILE A 253 13.92 7.46 14.87
C ILE A 253 14.47 7.66 16.29
N GLU A 254 15.51 8.44 16.46
CA GLU A 254 16.05 8.76 17.79
C GLU A 254 15.00 9.49 18.63
N GLU A 255 14.34 10.49 18.06
CA GLU A 255 13.26 11.22 18.76
C GLU A 255 12.08 10.30 19.14
N ALA A 256 11.72 9.35 18.26
CA ALA A 256 10.69 8.35 18.58
C ALA A 256 11.07 7.47 19.78
N LYS A 257 12.34 7.04 19.85
CA LYS A 257 12.88 6.27 20.99
C LYS A 257 12.84 7.06 22.29
N GLU A 258 13.29 8.32 22.27
CA GLU A 258 13.25 9.21 23.43
C GLU A 258 11.83 9.43 23.96
N LYS A 259 10.84 9.50 23.06
CA LYS A 259 9.43 9.68 23.41
C LYS A 259 8.70 8.37 23.75
N GLY A 260 9.36 7.22 23.63
CA GLY A 260 8.74 5.91 23.88
C GLY A 260 7.65 5.54 22.88
N ILE A 261 7.73 6.06 21.64
CA ILE A 261 6.79 5.73 20.57
C ILE A 261 7.07 4.32 20.04
N HIS A 262 6.06 3.46 20.01
CA HIS A 262 6.21 2.07 19.58
C HIS A 262 4.93 1.51 18.91
N GLY A 263 5.05 0.38 18.24
CA GLY A 263 3.94 -0.35 17.60
C GLY A 263 3.26 0.47 16.50
N LYS A 264 1.93 0.45 16.46
CA LYS A 264 1.14 1.09 15.38
C LYS A 264 1.30 2.61 15.27
N GLU A 265 1.82 3.26 16.30
CA GLU A 265 2.05 4.72 16.33
C GLU A 265 3.40 5.10 15.68
N THR A 266 4.35 4.18 15.56
CA THR A 266 5.70 4.44 15.06
C THR A 266 5.68 5.03 13.65
N THR A 267 5.03 4.38 12.70
CA THR A 267 5.02 4.85 11.30
C THR A 267 4.36 6.22 11.13
N PRO A 268 3.16 6.51 11.67
CA PRO A 268 2.57 7.85 11.57
C PRO A 268 3.45 8.93 12.21
N PHE A 269 4.04 8.66 13.37
CA PHE A 269 4.95 9.59 14.04
C PHE A 269 6.18 9.90 13.17
N LEU A 270 6.86 8.86 12.67
CA LEU A 270 8.07 9.03 11.88
C LEU A 270 7.80 9.79 10.58
N LEU A 271 6.72 9.48 9.86
CA LEU A 271 6.37 10.19 8.63
C LEU A 271 6.02 11.67 8.90
N ALA A 272 5.29 11.94 9.99
CA ALA A 272 4.98 13.31 10.39
C ALA A 272 6.25 14.09 10.74
N LYS A 273 7.19 13.45 11.46
CA LYS A 273 8.46 14.08 11.86
C LYS A 273 9.38 14.32 10.66
N VAL A 274 9.49 13.37 9.75
CA VAL A 274 10.23 13.53 8.49
C VAL A 274 9.65 14.71 7.69
N LYS A 275 8.31 14.80 7.56
CA LYS A 275 7.64 15.95 6.92
C LYS A 275 7.99 17.27 7.59
N GLU A 276 7.96 17.35 8.93
CA GLU A 276 8.31 18.54 9.69
C GLU A 276 9.74 18.98 9.39
N ILE A 277 10.71 18.06 9.45
CA ILE A 277 12.14 18.38 9.27
C ILE A 277 12.44 18.77 7.81
N THR A 278 11.74 18.17 6.83
CA THR A 278 11.92 18.48 5.39
C THR A 278 11.10 19.67 4.90
N GLY A 279 10.38 20.37 5.79
CA GLY A 279 9.56 21.52 5.40
C GLY A 279 8.37 21.18 4.48
N GLY A 280 8.02 19.90 4.35
CA GLY A 280 6.93 19.43 3.50
C GLY A 280 7.38 18.64 2.26
N ASP A 281 8.63 18.76 1.82
CA ASP A 281 9.14 18.13 0.59
C ASP A 281 8.91 16.60 0.58
N SER A 282 9.06 15.94 1.72
CA SER A 282 8.80 14.51 1.84
C SER A 282 7.32 14.13 1.65
N LEU A 283 6.40 15.04 1.97
CA LEU A 283 4.98 14.82 1.71
C LEU A 283 4.68 14.92 0.21
N ASP A 284 5.25 15.91 -0.48
CA ASP A 284 5.09 16.06 -1.92
C ASP A 284 5.69 14.86 -2.66
N ALA A 285 6.89 14.42 -2.27
CA ALA A 285 7.49 13.19 -2.78
C ALA A 285 6.56 11.97 -2.57
N ASN A 286 5.97 11.81 -1.38
CA ASN A 286 5.02 10.72 -1.08
C ASN A 286 3.77 10.78 -1.98
N ILE A 287 3.20 11.95 -2.23
CA ILE A 287 2.06 12.12 -3.13
C ILE A 287 2.44 11.67 -4.55
N GLN A 288 3.59 12.10 -5.06
CA GLN A 288 4.03 11.80 -6.43
C GLN A 288 4.34 10.31 -6.64
N LEU A 289 4.97 9.64 -5.66
CA LEU A 289 5.20 8.20 -5.78
C LEU A 289 3.88 7.42 -5.76
N VAL A 290 2.87 7.85 -4.99
CA VAL A 290 1.53 7.21 -5.00
C VAL A 290 0.87 7.36 -6.36
N PHE A 291 0.94 8.55 -6.97
CA PHE A 291 0.41 8.79 -8.31
C PHE A 291 1.09 7.91 -9.38
N ASN A 292 2.41 7.79 -9.30
CA ASN A 292 3.19 6.94 -10.20
C ASN A 292 2.83 5.45 -10.04
N ASN A 293 2.66 4.98 -8.81
CA ASN A 293 2.26 3.60 -8.50
C ASN A 293 0.83 3.31 -8.98
N ALA A 294 -0.11 4.24 -8.78
CA ALA A 294 -1.48 4.12 -9.26
C ALA A 294 -1.56 3.99 -10.80
N LYS A 295 -0.75 4.77 -11.52
CA LYS A 295 -0.64 4.68 -12.96
C LYS A 295 -0.15 3.31 -13.41
N LEU A 296 0.96 2.82 -12.85
CA LEU A 296 1.51 1.50 -13.18
C LEU A 296 0.54 0.37 -12.84
N ALA A 297 -0.10 0.43 -11.67
CA ALA A 297 -1.09 -0.57 -11.26
C ALA A 297 -2.29 -0.62 -12.22
N ALA A 298 -2.80 0.53 -12.67
CA ALA A 298 -3.90 0.59 -13.64
C ALA A 298 -3.49 -0.01 -14.98
N GLN A 299 -2.31 0.33 -15.50
CA GLN A 299 -1.77 -0.23 -16.74
C GLN A 299 -1.58 -1.75 -16.62
N THR A 300 -1.06 -2.22 -15.49
CA THR A 300 -0.90 -3.66 -15.21
C THR A 300 -2.25 -4.37 -15.12
N ALA A 301 -3.25 -3.76 -14.47
CA ALA A 301 -4.61 -4.32 -14.40
C ALA A 301 -5.26 -4.42 -15.79
N VAL A 302 -5.08 -3.40 -16.63
CA VAL A 302 -5.55 -3.43 -18.03
C VAL A 302 -4.86 -4.53 -18.84
N ALA A 303 -3.55 -4.71 -18.66
CA ALA A 303 -2.82 -5.79 -19.30
C ALA A 303 -3.27 -7.17 -18.80
N TYR A 304 -3.52 -7.31 -17.49
CA TYR A 304 -3.98 -8.56 -16.87
C TYR A 304 -5.34 -9.03 -17.40
N CYS A 305 -6.28 -8.11 -17.59
CA CYS A 305 -7.62 -8.45 -18.13
C CYS A 305 -7.63 -8.84 -19.62
N LYS A 306 -6.49 -8.73 -20.32
CA LYS A 306 -6.34 -9.16 -21.72
C LYS A 306 -5.80 -10.59 -21.85
N LEU A 307 -5.37 -11.20 -20.74
CA LEU A 307 -4.81 -12.55 -20.68
C LEU A 307 -5.88 -13.59 -20.35
#